data_1ae6d4d28cacc10df1feb0fab6158798
#
_entry.id   1ae6d4d28cacc10df1feb0fab6158798
#
_cell.length_a   1.000
_cell.length_b   1.000
_cell.length_c   1.000
_cell.angle_alpha   90.00
_cell.angle_beta   90.00
_cell.angle_gamma   90.00
#
_symmetry.space_group_name_H-M   'P 1'
#
loop_
_entity.id
_entity.type
_entity.pdbx_description
1 polymer ?
#
loop_
_entity_poly.entity_id
_entity_poly.type
_entity_poly.pdbx_seq_one_letter_code
_entity_poly.pdbx_strand_id
1 'polypeptide(L)'
;SFRDGNGLAVNPRGLNDGCYRGETIVIGDVLDDCLIAAQAHGWTINWLETENNIRLLALHRAPASAHRKIYLSSGIHGDEPAAPLAMCRLITENVWPDDTALWISPCLNPTGFPANTRENAAGDDLNRDYKHLNTPEIRAHTQWLQTLPDMDFTIQLHEDWEAKGFYFYELK
;
A
#
# COMPACT_ATOMS: atom_id res chain seq x y z
N SER A 1 5.91 -18.78 -14.97
CA SER A 1 4.88 -17.75 -15.16
C SER A 1 4.05 -18.10 -16.38
N PHE A 2 2.77 -18.29 -16.19
CA PHE A 2 1.84 -18.46 -17.30
C PHE A 2 1.65 -17.10 -17.98
N ARG A 3 1.75 -17.07 -19.30
CA ARG A 3 1.43 -15.89 -20.10
C ARG A 3 0.23 -16.22 -20.98
N ASP A 4 -0.70 -15.28 -21.14
CA ASP A 4 -1.76 -15.39 -22.14
C ASP A 4 -1.18 -15.29 -23.56
N GLY A 5 -2.02 -15.55 -24.57
CA GLY A 5 -1.62 -15.44 -25.99
C GLY A 5 -1.13 -14.05 -26.43
N ASN A 6 -1.27 -13.02 -25.58
CA ASN A 6 -0.82 -11.64 -25.78
C ASN A 6 0.47 -11.30 -25.00
N GLY A 7 1.05 -12.28 -24.28
CA GLY A 7 2.32 -12.10 -23.57
C GLY A 7 2.21 -11.42 -22.21
N LEU A 8 1.00 -11.14 -21.74
CA LEU A 8 0.76 -10.60 -20.41
C LEU A 8 0.90 -11.69 -19.35
N ALA A 9 1.42 -11.33 -18.17
CA ALA A 9 1.45 -12.23 -17.04
C ALA A 9 0.00 -12.55 -16.61
N VAL A 10 -0.34 -13.83 -16.49
CA VAL A 10 -1.67 -14.26 -16.05
C VAL A 10 -1.57 -14.67 -14.59
N ASN A 11 -2.49 -14.20 -13.77
CA ASN A 11 -2.62 -14.69 -12.41
C ASN A 11 -2.84 -16.20 -12.41
N PRO A 12 -1.99 -17.01 -11.77
CA PRO A 12 -2.14 -18.46 -11.75
C PRO A 12 -3.41 -18.96 -11.05
N ARG A 13 -4.13 -18.08 -10.37
CA ARG A 13 -5.40 -18.40 -9.67
C ARG A 13 -6.63 -18.36 -10.57
N GLY A 14 -6.48 -18.09 -11.87
CA GLY A 14 -7.57 -18.12 -12.85
C GLY A 14 -8.11 -16.77 -13.27
N LEU A 15 -9.05 -16.79 -14.19
CA LEU A 15 -9.75 -15.62 -14.68
C LEU A 15 -10.82 -15.21 -13.67
N ASN A 16 -10.88 -13.94 -13.35
CA ASN A 16 -12.00 -13.36 -12.61
C ASN A 16 -13.00 -12.69 -13.56
N ASP A 17 -14.22 -12.54 -13.10
CA ASP A 17 -15.26 -11.81 -13.84
C ASP A 17 -15.08 -10.27 -13.75
N GLY A 18 -14.16 -9.79 -12.92
CA GLY A 18 -13.88 -8.38 -12.66
C GLY A 18 -12.86 -7.73 -13.61
N CYS A 19 -12.53 -8.41 -14.71
CA CYS A 19 -11.58 -7.93 -15.72
C CYS A 19 -10.11 -7.81 -15.25
N TYR A 20 -9.75 -8.32 -14.08
CA TYR A 20 -8.35 -8.43 -13.68
C TYR A 20 -7.62 -9.40 -14.61
N ARG A 21 -6.54 -8.96 -15.20
CA ARG A 21 -5.77 -9.73 -16.20
C ARG A 21 -4.40 -10.15 -15.71
N GLY A 22 -4.15 -10.08 -14.40
CA GLY A 22 -2.86 -10.39 -13.82
C GLY A 22 -1.82 -9.29 -14.12
N GLU A 23 -2.27 -8.05 -14.14
CA GLU A 23 -1.39 -6.90 -14.33
C GLU A 23 -0.28 -6.90 -13.28
N THR A 24 0.90 -6.55 -13.73
CA THR A 24 2.07 -6.38 -12.86
C THR A 24 2.56 -4.93 -12.96
N ILE A 25 3.07 -4.45 -11.85
CA ILE A 25 3.67 -3.11 -11.77
C ILE A 25 5.13 -3.22 -11.33
N VAL A 26 5.92 -2.23 -11.70
CA VAL A 26 7.24 -2.01 -11.10
C VAL A 26 7.02 -1.16 -9.87
N ILE A 27 6.89 -1.80 -8.71
CA ILE A 27 6.54 -1.11 -7.46
C ILE A 27 7.55 -0.03 -7.08
N GLY A 28 8.82 -0.19 -7.45
CA GLY A 28 9.85 0.83 -7.26
C GLY A 28 9.50 2.13 -7.96
N ASP A 29 9.07 2.08 -9.21
CA ASP A 29 8.69 3.26 -9.99
C ASP A 29 7.47 3.95 -9.36
N VAL A 30 6.48 3.18 -8.90
CA VAL A 30 5.29 3.73 -8.22
C VAL A 30 5.67 4.43 -6.91
N LEU A 31 6.61 3.88 -6.14
CA LEU A 31 7.08 4.50 -4.90
C LEU A 31 7.92 5.75 -5.17
N ASP A 32 8.72 5.76 -6.24
CA ASP A 32 9.46 6.95 -6.69
C ASP A 32 8.49 8.07 -7.10
N ASP A 33 7.43 7.76 -7.83
CA ASP A 33 6.38 8.73 -8.18
C ASP A 33 5.67 9.27 -6.93
N CYS A 34 5.35 8.43 -5.96
CA CYS A 34 4.81 8.85 -4.67
C CYS A 34 5.77 9.80 -3.94
N LEU A 35 7.06 9.48 -3.92
CA LEU A 35 8.09 10.28 -3.27
C LEU A 35 8.23 11.66 -3.92
N ILE A 36 8.32 11.70 -5.26
CA ILE A 36 8.41 12.93 -6.05
C ILE A 36 7.20 13.82 -5.80
N ALA A 37 5.99 13.25 -5.84
CA ALA A 37 4.76 13.99 -5.59
C ALA A 37 4.69 14.53 -4.16
N ALA A 38 5.03 13.71 -3.16
CA ALA A 38 5.05 14.13 -1.77
C ALA A 38 6.05 15.27 -1.53
N GLN A 39 7.23 15.20 -2.14
CA GLN A 39 8.23 16.29 -2.09
C GLN A 39 7.70 17.58 -2.73
N ALA A 40 7.09 17.48 -3.90
CA ALA A 40 6.52 18.64 -4.61
C ALA A 40 5.40 19.33 -3.81
N HIS A 41 4.64 18.57 -3.01
CA HIS A 41 3.57 19.09 -2.17
C HIS A 41 4.02 19.46 -0.74
N GLY A 42 5.32 19.32 -0.43
CA GLY A 42 5.87 19.68 0.88
C GLY A 42 5.47 18.73 2.01
N TRP A 43 5.16 17.47 1.70
CA TRP A 43 4.85 16.47 2.71
C TRP A 43 6.13 16.01 3.44
N THR A 44 5.98 15.58 4.67
CA THR A 44 7.06 14.94 5.42
C THR A 44 7.25 13.51 4.94
N ILE A 45 8.50 13.13 4.70
CA ILE A 45 8.89 11.81 4.23
C ILE A 45 9.66 11.10 5.32
N ASN A 46 9.28 9.86 5.60
CA ASN A 46 9.96 8.98 6.51
C ASN A 46 10.26 7.65 5.80
N TRP A 47 11.39 7.05 6.15
CA TRP A 47 11.73 5.71 5.75
C TRP A 47 11.73 4.81 6.98
N LEU A 48 10.91 3.77 6.96
CA LEU A 48 10.87 2.77 8.01
C LEU A 48 11.90 1.71 7.64
N GLU A 49 12.99 1.70 8.38
CA GLU A 49 14.08 0.73 8.17
C GLU A 49 13.68 -0.62 8.76
N THR A 50 13.92 -1.69 8.00
CA THR A 50 13.69 -3.05 8.44
C THR A 50 15.02 -3.78 8.67
N GLU A 51 15.00 -4.83 9.48
CA GLU A 51 16.20 -5.61 9.84
C GLU A 51 16.83 -6.32 8.62
N ASN A 52 16.06 -6.54 7.55
CA ASN A 52 16.51 -7.16 6.29
C ASN A 52 16.85 -6.13 5.20
N ASN A 53 17.11 -4.86 5.58
CA ASN A 53 17.45 -3.75 4.69
C ASN A 53 16.37 -3.39 3.65
N ILE A 54 15.13 -3.80 3.83
CA ILE A 54 13.99 -3.29 3.09
C ILE A 54 13.59 -1.97 3.75
N ARG A 55 13.21 -0.98 2.96
CA ARG A 55 12.70 0.30 3.46
C ARG A 55 11.27 0.48 3.02
N LEU A 56 10.41 0.83 3.96
CA LEU A 56 9.03 1.16 3.66
C LEU A 56 8.87 2.68 3.66
N LEU A 57 8.24 3.20 2.62
CA LEU A 57 7.94 4.63 2.52
C LEU A 57 6.76 4.97 3.41
N ALA A 58 6.91 6.00 4.23
CA ALA A 58 5.85 6.57 5.05
C ALA A 58 5.79 8.10 4.83
N LEU A 59 4.61 8.60 4.57
CA LEU A 59 4.35 9.99 4.21
C LEU A 59 3.42 10.63 5.24
N HIS A 60 3.60 11.93 5.48
CA HIS A 60 2.76 12.68 6.39
C HIS A 60 2.47 14.08 5.84
N ARG A 61 1.19 14.44 5.84
CA ARG A 61 0.68 15.78 5.55
C ARG A 61 -0.09 16.29 6.76
N ALA A 62 0.27 17.46 7.29
CA ALA A 62 -0.42 18.07 8.40
C ALA A 62 -0.60 19.57 8.17
N PRO A 63 -1.67 20.02 7.51
CA PRO A 63 -1.99 21.43 7.40
C PRO A 63 -2.31 22.01 8.78
N ALA A 64 -2.01 23.30 8.98
CA ALA A 64 -2.22 23.96 10.27
C ALA A 64 -3.68 23.97 10.76
N SER A 65 -4.63 23.85 9.82
CA SER A 65 -6.07 23.76 10.09
C SER A 65 -6.56 22.34 10.41
N ALA A 66 -5.65 21.34 10.37
CA ALA A 66 -6.06 19.94 10.54
C ALA A 66 -6.62 19.66 11.94
N HIS A 67 -7.81 19.10 11.97
CA HIS A 67 -8.44 18.60 13.19
C HIS A 67 -8.96 17.14 13.01
N ARG A 68 -8.87 16.62 11.80
CA ARG A 68 -9.10 15.20 11.50
C ARG A 68 -7.77 14.52 11.22
N LYS A 69 -7.65 13.27 11.61
CA LYS A 69 -6.45 12.45 11.43
C LYS A 69 -6.83 11.13 10.77
N ILE A 70 -6.26 10.89 9.61
CA ILE A 70 -6.55 9.70 8.82
C ILE A 70 -5.25 8.97 8.52
N TYR A 71 -5.25 7.68 8.76
CA TYR A 71 -4.22 6.77 8.30
C TYR A 71 -4.68 6.00 7.07
N LEU A 72 -3.82 5.92 6.05
CA LEU A 72 -4.06 5.11 4.86
C LEU A 72 -2.87 4.19 4.58
N SER A 73 -3.16 2.96 4.16
CA SER A 73 -2.14 2.04 3.66
C SER A 73 -2.60 1.29 2.43
N SER A 74 -1.64 0.79 1.65
CA SER A 74 -1.88 -0.06 0.49
C SER A 74 -0.73 -1.04 0.28
N GLY A 75 -0.87 -1.94 -0.70
CA GLY A 75 0.20 -2.81 -1.15
C GLY A 75 0.73 -3.75 -0.07
N ILE A 76 -0.13 -4.28 0.80
CA ILE A 76 0.26 -5.34 1.75
C ILE A 76 0.35 -6.70 1.05
N HIS A 77 -0.37 -6.88 -0.04
CA HIS A 77 -0.26 -8.05 -0.92
C HIS A 77 0.37 -7.63 -2.25
N GLY A 78 1.37 -8.38 -2.71
CA GLY A 78 2.14 -8.04 -3.89
C GLY A 78 1.46 -8.40 -5.22
N ASP A 79 0.29 -9.03 -5.17
CA ASP A 79 -0.56 -9.36 -6.32
C ASP A 79 -1.79 -8.43 -6.44
N GLU A 80 -1.78 -7.30 -5.70
CA GLU A 80 -2.85 -6.30 -5.67
C GLU A 80 -2.37 -4.93 -6.20
N PRO A 81 -2.06 -4.77 -7.51
CA PRO A 81 -1.43 -3.57 -8.05
C PRO A 81 -2.33 -2.33 -8.04
N ALA A 82 -3.65 -2.48 -8.08
CA ALA A 82 -4.57 -1.33 -8.13
C ALA A 82 -4.48 -0.48 -6.84
N ALA A 83 -4.24 -1.10 -5.69
CA ALA A 83 -4.19 -0.40 -4.42
C ALA A 83 -3.02 0.62 -4.34
N PRO A 84 -1.74 0.27 -4.60
CA PRO A 84 -0.65 1.25 -4.61
C PRO A 84 -0.75 2.25 -5.77
N LEU A 85 -1.28 1.86 -6.92
CA LEU A 85 -1.52 2.80 -8.03
C LEU A 85 -2.57 3.85 -7.67
N ALA A 86 -3.66 3.45 -7.02
CA ALA A 86 -4.67 4.38 -6.52
C ALA A 86 -4.08 5.32 -5.46
N MET A 87 -3.26 4.78 -4.54
CA MET A 87 -2.59 5.59 -3.52
C MET A 87 -1.63 6.61 -4.14
N CYS A 88 -0.82 6.20 -5.11
CA CYS A 88 0.07 7.10 -5.85
C CYS A 88 -0.71 8.23 -6.54
N ARG A 89 -1.82 7.91 -7.18
CA ARG A 89 -2.70 8.90 -7.80
C ARG A 89 -3.24 9.91 -6.77
N LEU A 90 -3.74 9.44 -5.63
CA LEU A 90 -4.24 10.30 -4.56
C LEU A 90 -3.17 11.25 -4.01
N ILE A 91 -1.93 10.78 -3.87
CA ILE A 91 -0.79 11.59 -3.44
C ILE A 91 -0.44 12.64 -4.52
N THR A 92 -0.41 12.22 -5.79
CA THR A 92 -0.06 13.08 -6.93
C THR A 92 -1.10 14.17 -7.16
N GLU A 93 -2.38 13.84 -7.14
CA GLU A 93 -3.48 14.81 -7.29
C GLU A 93 -3.56 15.78 -6.11
N ASN A 94 -3.19 15.33 -4.92
CA ASN A 94 -3.16 16.11 -3.67
C ASN A 94 -4.48 16.88 -3.37
N VAL A 95 -5.60 16.32 -3.78
CA VAL A 95 -6.93 16.89 -3.56
C VAL A 95 -7.51 16.37 -2.25
N TRP A 96 -6.98 16.87 -1.15
CA TRP A 96 -7.38 16.47 0.19
C TRP A 96 -8.05 17.61 0.92
N PRO A 97 -8.99 17.35 1.85
CA PRO A 97 -9.55 18.40 2.69
C PRO A 97 -8.49 19.14 3.48
N ASP A 98 -8.62 20.46 3.59
CA ASP A 98 -7.66 21.31 4.30
C ASP A 98 -7.69 21.11 5.82
N ASP A 99 -8.74 20.47 6.34
CA ASP A 99 -8.94 20.17 7.76
C ASP A 99 -8.38 18.80 8.18
N THR A 100 -7.70 18.09 7.28
CA THR A 100 -7.31 16.70 7.47
C THR A 100 -5.80 16.50 7.43
N ALA A 101 -5.24 15.96 8.50
CA ALA A 101 -3.89 15.41 8.53
C ALA A 101 -3.91 13.95 8.06
N LEU A 102 -2.88 13.58 7.31
CA LEU A 102 -2.78 12.26 6.68
C LEU A 102 -1.45 11.60 7.05
N TRP A 103 -1.50 10.32 7.36
CA TRP A 103 -0.36 9.42 7.45
C TRP A 103 -0.57 8.30 6.44
N ILE A 104 0.38 8.09 5.55
CA ILE A 104 0.21 7.19 4.42
C ILE A 104 1.39 6.24 4.31
N SER A 105 1.10 4.94 4.19
CA SER A 105 2.06 3.91 3.76
C SER A 105 1.67 3.42 2.35
N PRO A 106 2.33 3.89 1.29
CA PRO A 106 1.92 3.56 -0.08
C PRO A 106 2.10 2.10 -0.45
N CYS A 107 3.06 1.40 0.20
CA CYS A 107 3.30 -0.02 0.00
C CYS A 107 3.92 -0.64 1.24
N LEU A 108 3.31 -1.69 1.76
CA LEU A 108 3.79 -2.46 2.91
C LEU A 108 4.57 -3.71 2.51
N ASN A 109 4.41 -4.20 1.27
CA ASN A 109 5.05 -5.41 0.76
C ASN A 109 5.80 -5.15 -0.56
N PRO A 110 6.88 -4.36 -0.57
CA PRO A 110 7.58 -4.08 -1.81
C PRO A 110 8.25 -5.30 -2.43
N THR A 111 8.42 -6.39 -1.69
CA THR A 111 9.10 -7.61 -2.17
C THR A 111 8.15 -8.62 -2.81
N GLY A 112 6.85 -8.53 -2.57
CA GLY A 112 5.85 -9.41 -3.20
C GLY A 112 5.52 -9.03 -4.64
N PHE A 113 5.57 -7.73 -4.97
CA PHE A 113 5.22 -7.23 -6.31
C PHE A 113 6.08 -7.79 -7.44
N PRO A 114 7.42 -7.90 -7.33
CA PRO A 114 8.24 -8.48 -8.39
C PRO A 114 7.89 -9.92 -8.73
N ALA A 115 7.38 -10.67 -7.76
CA ALA A 115 6.93 -12.06 -7.94
C ALA A 115 5.43 -12.16 -8.26
N ASN A 116 4.68 -11.06 -8.17
CA ASN A 116 3.22 -11.01 -8.28
C ASN A 116 2.56 -12.04 -7.35
N THR A 117 2.98 -12.03 -6.09
CA THR A 117 2.49 -12.94 -5.05
C THR A 117 1.84 -12.16 -3.92
N ARG A 118 0.86 -12.79 -3.28
CA ARG A 118 0.22 -12.25 -2.08
C ARG A 118 1.24 -12.05 -0.95
N GLU A 119 2.10 -13.02 -0.79
CA GLU A 119 3.12 -13.10 0.25
C GLU A 119 4.32 -12.18 -0.07
N ASN A 120 5.15 -11.91 0.92
CA ASN A 120 6.45 -11.28 0.73
C ASN A 120 7.47 -12.26 0.12
N ALA A 121 8.70 -11.81 -0.14
CA ALA A 121 9.75 -12.67 -0.71
C ALA A 121 10.14 -13.86 0.18
N ALA A 122 9.83 -13.84 1.47
CA ALA A 122 10.04 -14.95 2.38
C ALA A 122 8.87 -15.96 2.40
N GLY A 123 7.76 -15.66 1.72
CA GLY A 123 6.57 -16.50 1.68
C GLY A 123 5.57 -16.23 2.80
N ASP A 124 5.69 -15.09 3.48
CA ASP A 124 4.83 -14.73 4.59
C ASP A 124 3.68 -13.81 4.13
N ASP A 125 2.44 -14.12 4.51
CA ASP A 125 1.30 -13.22 4.38
C ASP A 125 1.37 -12.13 5.47
N LEU A 126 1.85 -10.95 5.08
CA LEU A 126 2.03 -9.81 5.99
C LEU A 126 0.74 -9.40 6.69
N ASN A 127 -0.42 -9.57 6.02
CA ASN A 127 -1.73 -9.22 6.58
C ASN A 127 -2.22 -10.19 7.68
N ARG A 128 -1.50 -11.27 7.93
CA ARG A 128 -1.73 -12.21 9.04
C ARG A 128 -0.75 -12.02 10.18
N ASP A 129 0.30 -11.21 9.99
CA ASP A 129 1.42 -11.16 10.94
C ASP A 129 1.28 -10.09 12.04
N TYR A 130 0.35 -9.15 11.97
CA TYR A 130 0.16 -8.10 12.99
C TYR A 130 -0.08 -8.62 14.42
N LYS A 131 -0.50 -9.88 14.56
CA LYS A 131 -0.67 -10.52 15.87
C LYS A 131 0.62 -11.15 16.41
N HIS A 132 1.57 -11.42 15.53
CA HIS A 132 2.76 -12.22 15.85
C HIS A 132 4.05 -11.43 15.71
N LEU A 133 4.09 -10.43 14.81
CA LEU A 133 5.25 -9.56 14.54
C LEU A 133 6.50 -10.35 14.15
N ASN A 134 6.33 -11.41 13.34
CA ASN A 134 7.42 -12.27 12.91
C ASN A 134 8.22 -11.67 11.74
N THR A 135 7.56 -10.87 10.89
CA THR A 135 8.18 -10.29 9.70
C THR A 135 8.80 -8.93 10.00
N PRO A 136 9.96 -8.61 9.40
CA PRO A 136 10.61 -7.31 9.59
C PRO A 136 9.74 -6.14 9.14
N GLU A 137 9.01 -6.31 8.05
CA GLU A 137 8.12 -5.29 7.49
C GLU A 137 7.02 -4.90 8.50
N ILE A 138 6.35 -5.89 9.08
CA ILE A 138 5.26 -5.64 10.03
C ILE A 138 5.78 -5.11 11.36
N ARG A 139 6.97 -5.55 11.80
CA ARG A 139 7.61 -4.95 12.99
C ARG A 139 7.90 -3.46 12.79
N ALA A 140 8.57 -3.11 11.69
CA ALA A 140 8.90 -1.71 11.38
C ALA A 140 7.65 -0.85 11.24
N HIS A 141 6.64 -1.36 10.52
CA HIS A 141 5.36 -0.67 10.36
C HIS A 141 4.64 -0.47 11.70
N THR A 142 4.55 -1.51 12.52
CA THR A 142 3.90 -1.44 13.84
C THR A 142 4.62 -0.47 14.78
N GLN A 143 5.95 -0.48 14.79
CA GLN A 143 6.73 0.49 15.57
C GLN A 143 6.43 1.93 15.14
N TRP A 144 6.34 2.18 13.84
CA TRP A 144 5.96 3.50 13.36
C TRP A 144 4.53 3.86 13.76
N LEU A 145 3.55 2.97 13.59
CA LEU A 145 2.16 3.22 13.98
C LEU A 145 2.04 3.61 15.46
N GLN A 146 2.85 3.01 16.35
CA GLN A 146 2.87 3.33 17.78
C GLN A 146 3.37 4.76 18.07
N THR A 147 4.05 5.42 17.15
CA THR A 147 4.49 6.81 17.28
C THR A 147 3.43 7.82 16.83
N LEU A 148 2.38 7.35 16.17
CA LEU A 148 1.34 8.20 15.61
C LEU A 148 0.29 8.56 16.66
N PRO A 149 -0.41 9.69 16.50
CA PRO A 149 -1.55 10.02 17.35
C PRO A 149 -2.72 9.07 17.08
N ASP A 150 -3.71 9.08 17.98
CA ASP A 150 -4.97 8.39 17.71
C ASP A 150 -5.59 8.90 16.42
N MET A 151 -6.03 7.99 15.57
CA MET A 151 -6.64 8.27 14.28
C MET A 151 -8.16 8.29 14.38
N ASP A 152 -8.79 9.24 13.69
CA ASP A 152 -10.25 9.26 13.54
C ASP A 152 -10.71 8.16 12.56
N PHE A 153 -9.90 7.88 11.53
CA PHE A 153 -10.14 6.81 10.56
C PHE A 153 -8.86 6.13 10.15
N THR A 154 -8.96 4.83 9.89
CA THR A 154 -7.91 4.03 9.24
C THR A 154 -8.49 3.35 8.01
N ILE A 155 -7.80 3.45 6.87
CA ILE A 155 -8.26 2.90 5.60
C ILE A 155 -7.14 2.06 5.01
N GLN A 156 -7.41 0.80 4.73
CA GLN A 156 -6.50 -0.10 4.03
C GLN A 156 -7.06 -0.41 2.64
N LEU A 157 -6.30 -0.07 1.60
CA LEU A 157 -6.68 -0.35 0.23
C LEU A 157 -6.17 -1.73 -0.16
N HIS A 158 -7.10 -2.52 -0.69
CA HIS A 158 -6.87 -3.85 -1.25
C HIS A 158 -7.44 -3.93 -2.66
N GLU A 159 -7.09 -4.99 -3.36
CA GLU A 159 -7.72 -5.39 -4.60
C GLU A 159 -8.28 -6.81 -4.43
N ASP A 160 -9.53 -6.98 -4.83
CA ASP A 160 -10.16 -8.29 -4.89
C ASP A 160 -10.48 -8.62 -6.35
N TRP A 161 -9.66 -9.48 -6.94
CA TRP A 161 -9.76 -9.87 -8.34
C TRP A 161 -11.03 -10.72 -8.63
N GLU A 162 -11.72 -11.24 -7.62
CA GLU A 162 -13.01 -11.93 -7.76
C GLU A 162 -14.22 -10.99 -7.65
N ALA A 163 -14.01 -9.78 -7.16
CA ALA A 163 -15.09 -8.81 -6.97
C ALA A 163 -15.58 -8.23 -8.30
N LYS A 164 -16.91 -8.06 -8.42
CA LYS A 164 -17.55 -7.42 -9.57
C LYS A 164 -17.68 -5.90 -9.45
N GLY A 165 -17.21 -5.33 -8.33
CA GLY A 165 -17.30 -3.91 -8.06
C GLY A 165 -16.65 -3.54 -6.74
N PHE A 166 -16.69 -2.25 -6.43
CA PHE A 166 -16.14 -1.73 -5.19
C PHE A 166 -16.99 -2.15 -3.98
N TYR A 167 -16.32 -2.53 -2.90
CA TYR A 167 -16.93 -2.79 -1.60
C TYR A 167 -15.96 -2.41 -0.48
N PHE A 168 -16.44 -2.32 0.74
CA PHE A 168 -15.62 -2.08 1.92
C PHE A 168 -16.12 -2.89 3.12
N TYR A 169 -15.21 -3.17 4.04
CA TYR A 169 -15.51 -3.69 5.37
C TYR A 169 -15.34 -2.58 6.40
N GLU A 170 -16.32 -2.43 7.27
CA GLU A 170 -16.23 -1.54 8.43
C GLU A 170 -16.05 -2.37 9.69
N LEU A 171 -15.01 -2.09 10.46
CA LEU A 171 -14.83 -2.63 11.81
C LEU A 171 -15.42 -1.63 12.81
N LYS A 172 -16.34 -2.13 13.62
CA LYS A 172 -16.99 -1.37 14.71
C LYS A 172 -16.28 -1.63 16.01
#